data_a5946a79aeba13352b940005d0ee0549
#
_entry.id   a5946a79aeba13352b940005d0ee0549
#
_cell.length_a   1.000
_cell.length_b   1.000
_cell.length_c   1.000
_cell.angle_alpha   90.00
_cell.angle_beta   90.00
_cell.angle_gamma   90.00
#
_symmetry.space_group_name_H-M   'P 1'
#
loop_
_entity.id
_entity.type
_entity.pdbx_description
1 polymer ?
#
loop_
_entity_poly.entity_id
_entity_poly.type
_entity_poly.pdbx_seq_one_letter_code
_entity_poly.pdbx_strand_id
1 'polypeptide(L)'
;VGGGIGHLSAWLFDLWCGEPSDEKQNIDLKPDSFIIVEEGARFGVIIDRLIRRYNAESWSRVIAKPWSEITAEVTSWSAAAASLPSSARPSDIPLPVSLIIVDLPDSERPDAASSAFDILSPDGLLIVPEPEVPTGDVGFPEEGKEPTEAQTKVIAFNKWISFIKRVSENHSVSFVELSGGTLAVIRRIA
;
A
#
# COMPACT_ATOMS: atom_id res chain seq x y z
N VAL A 1 2.17 0.14 -2.60
CA VAL A 1 1.07 0.11 -3.59
C VAL A 1 0.85 1.52 -4.09
N GLY A 2 0.71 1.69 -5.42
CA GLY A 2 0.65 3.00 -6.04
C GLY A 2 2.06 3.60 -6.23
N GLY A 3 2.93 2.91 -6.97
CA GLY A 3 4.31 3.34 -7.20
C GLY A 3 4.46 4.66 -7.95
N GLY A 4 3.46 5.05 -8.72
CA GLY A 4 3.44 6.27 -9.52
C GLY A 4 4.70 6.41 -10.37
N ILE A 5 5.26 7.59 -10.43
CA ILE A 5 6.52 7.85 -11.15
C ILE A 5 7.77 7.44 -10.34
N GLY A 6 7.61 6.80 -9.18
CA GLY A 6 8.71 6.27 -8.37
C GLY A 6 9.35 7.26 -7.39
N HIS A 7 8.71 8.36 -7.07
CA HIS A 7 9.27 9.35 -6.12
C HIS A 7 9.52 8.72 -4.76
N LEU A 8 8.51 8.11 -4.14
CA LEU A 8 8.67 7.43 -2.85
C LEU A 8 9.71 6.32 -2.94
N SER A 9 9.66 5.52 -4.01
CA SER A 9 10.64 4.45 -4.23
C SER A 9 12.07 4.98 -4.34
N ALA A 10 12.28 6.13 -5.02
CA ALA A 10 13.60 6.75 -5.12
C ALA A 10 14.14 7.16 -3.75
N TRP A 11 13.31 7.78 -2.89
CA TRP A 11 13.69 8.15 -1.53
C TRP A 11 14.06 6.94 -0.68
N LEU A 12 13.28 5.83 -0.81
CA LEU A 12 13.55 4.60 -0.08
C LEU A 12 14.84 3.93 -0.57
N PHE A 13 15.07 3.88 -1.88
CA PHE A 13 16.33 3.35 -2.41
C PHE A 13 17.53 4.20 -2.00
N ASP A 14 17.40 5.53 -1.99
CA ASP A 14 18.45 6.42 -1.55
C ASP A 14 18.78 6.17 -0.06
N LEU A 15 17.74 5.99 0.76
CA LEU A 15 17.90 5.64 2.17
C LEU A 15 18.63 4.30 2.39
N TRP A 16 18.32 3.28 1.58
CA TRP A 16 18.83 1.92 1.78
C TRP A 16 20.13 1.63 1.03
N CYS A 17 20.39 2.33 -0.08
CA CYS A 17 21.52 2.08 -0.98
C CYS A 17 22.43 3.29 -1.16
N GLY A 18 22.05 4.47 -0.66
CA GLY A 18 22.83 5.70 -0.72
C GLY A 18 24.16 5.56 0.04
N GLU A 19 25.14 6.41 -0.29
CA GLU A 19 26.39 6.44 0.44
C GLU A 19 26.13 6.81 1.90
N PRO A 20 26.73 6.11 2.85
CA PRO A 20 26.56 6.44 4.25
C PRO A 20 27.11 7.82 4.53
N SER A 21 26.29 8.74 5.02
CA SER A 21 26.80 9.96 5.64
C SER A 21 27.59 9.58 6.89
N ASP A 22 28.79 10.07 7.04
CA ASP A 22 29.82 9.67 8.01
C ASP A 22 29.41 9.62 9.49
N GLU A 23 28.21 10.01 9.85
CA GLU A 23 27.77 10.12 11.25
C GLU A 23 26.62 9.18 11.68
N LYS A 24 25.98 8.46 10.79
CA LYS A 24 24.81 7.63 11.14
C LYS A 24 24.75 6.27 10.44
N GLN A 25 25.87 5.62 10.32
CA GLN A 25 25.88 4.21 9.90
C GLN A 25 25.54 3.35 11.07
N ASN A 26 24.31 2.93 11.23
CA ASN A 26 24.11 1.78 12.11
C ASN A 26 22.80 1.07 11.99
N ILE A 27 22.06 1.19 10.94
CA ILE A 27 20.89 0.35 10.86
C ILE A 27 20.86 -0.23 9.45
N ASP A 28 21.03 -1.51 9.37
CA ASP A 28 20.70 -2.27 8.18
C ASP A 28 19.16 -2.24 8.04
N LEU A 29 18.66 -1.09 7.58
CA LEU A 29 17.23 -0.84 7.37
C LEU A 29 16.74 -1.45 6.07
N LYS A 30 17.65 -2.03 5.30
CA LYS A 30 17.31 -2.63 4.02
C LYS A 30 16.39 -3.83 4.25
N PRO A 31 15.24 -3.88 3.59
CA PRO A 31 14.34 -5.02 3.70
C PRO A 31 14.90 -6.23 2.94
N ASP A 32 14.53 -7.44 3.37
CA ASP A 32 14.84 -8.68 2.65
C ASP A 32 14.19 -8.70 1.27
N SER A 33 13.02 -8.09 1.15
CA SER A 33 12.29 -7.96 -0.11
C SER A 33 11.50 -6.66 -0.16
N PHE A 34 11.60 -5.93 -1.26
CA PHE A 34 10.82 -4.73 -1.53
C PHE A 34 10.05 -4.86 -2.84
N ILE A 35 8.73 -4.83 -2.76
CA ILE A 35 7.86 -4.99 -3.92
C ILE A 35 7.08 -3.71 -4.14
N ILE A 36 7.17 -3.17 -5.35
CA ILE A 36 6.43 -2.00 -5.77
C ILE A 36 5.30 -2.47 -6.70
N VAL A 37 4.07 -2.20 -6.31
CA VAL A 37 2.90 -2.49 -7.13
C VAL A 37 2.49 -1.23 -7.84
N GLU A 38 2.48 -1.26 -9.18
CA GLU A 38 2.13 -0.13 -10.02
C GLU A 38 1.32 -0.61 -11.23
N GLU A 39 0.08 -0.18 -11.33
CA GLU A 39 -0.82 -0.61 -12.42
C GLU A 39 -0.38 -0.08 -13.78
N GLY A 40 0.16 1.14 -13.80
CA GLY A 40 0.58 1.81 -15.03
C GLY A 40 1.86 1.22 -15.62
N ALA A 41 1.77 0.48 -16.71
CA ALA A 41 2.92 -0.14 -17.37
C ALA A 41 4.08 0.84 -17.66
N ARG A 42 3.76 2.10 -18.02
CA ARG A 42 4.78 3.14 -18.25
C ARG A 42 5.54 3.49 -16.98
N PHE A 43 4.84 3.62 -15.87
CA PHE A 43 5.45 3.90 -14.57
C PHE A 43 6.22 2.68 -14.06
N GLY A 44 5.70 1.48 -14.28
CA GLY A 44 6.43 0.24 -13.98
C GLY A 44 7.80 0.18 -14.64
N VAL A 45 7.93 0.62 -15.90
CA VAL A 45 9.24 0.71 -16.58
C VAL A 45 10.16 1.76 -15.95
N ILE A 46 9.63 2.88 -15.48
CA ILE A 46 10.42 3.91 -14.79
C ILE A 46 10.97 3.34 -13.48
N ILE A 47 10.10 2.67 -12.72
CA ILE A 47 10.48 2.03 -11.45
C ILE A 47 11.51 0.91 -11.66
N ASP A 48 11.36 0.07 -12.70
CA ASP A 48 12.34 -0.96 -13.03
C ASP A 48 13.73 -0.37 -13.33
N ARG A 49 13.77 0.75 -14.06
CA ARG A 49 15.04 1.47 -14.30
C ARG A 49 15.63 2.04 -12.99
N LEU A 50 14.78 2.49 -12.08
CA LEU A 50 15.21 2.94 -10.77
C LEU A 50 15.83 1.80 -9.97
N ILE A 51 15.19 0.64 -9.91
CA ILE A 51 15.70 -0.58 -9.27
C ILE A 51 17.11 -0.91 -9.79
N ARG A 52 17.27 -0.93 -11.10
CA ARG A 52 18.58 -1.20 -11.75
C ARG A 52 19.63 -0.13 -11.42
N ARG A 53 19.24 1.14 -11.36
CA ARG A 53 20.16 2.24 -11.02
C ARG A 53 20.77 2.06 -9.62
N TYR A 54 20.03 1.49 -8.69
CA TYR A 54 20.47 1.24 -7.32
C TYR A 54 21.03 -0.19 -7.12
N ASN A 55 21.18 -0.99 -8.17
CA ASN A 55 21.60 -2.40 -8.12
C ASN A 55 20.75 -3.21 -7.13
N ALA A 56 19.44 -2.97 -7.13
CA ALA A 56 18.50 -3.53 -6.15
C ALA A 56 17.72 -4.75 -6.68
N GLU A 57 18.03 -5.27 -7.87
CA GLU A 57 17.28 -6.33 -8.57
C GLU A 57 17.24 -7.66 -7.80
N SER A 58 18.22 -7.90 -6.94
CA SER A 58 18.28 -9.14 -6.15
C SER A 58 17.24 -9.20 -5.02
N TRP A 59 16.71 -8.06 -4.58
CA TRP A 59 15.78 -7.95 -3.45
C TRP A 59 14.57 -7.05 -3.72
N SER A 60 14.55 -6.37 -4.86
CA SER A 60 13.45 -5.47 -5.22
C SER A 60 12.92 -5.79 -6.61
N ARG A 61 11.61 -5.61 -6.80
CA ARG A 61 10.95 -5.73 -8.09
C ARG A 61 9.69 -4.88 -8.17
N VAL A 62 9.29 -4.55 -9.40
CA VAL A 62 7.98 -3.94 -9.67
C VAL A 62 7.02 -4.99 -10.23
N ILE A 63 5.77 -4.93 -9.82
CA ILE A 63 4.67 -5.73 -10.34
C ILE A 63 3.71 -4.77 -11.04
N ALA A 64 3.59 -4.93 -12.36
CA ALA A 64 2.71 -4.11 -13.19
C ALA A 64 1.31 -4.73 -13.29
N LYS A 65 0.57 -4.70 -12.19
CA LYS A 65 -0.79 -5.22 -12.06
C LYS A 65 -1.63 -4.33 -11.14
N PRO A 66 -2.95 -4.28 -11.31
CA PRO A 66 -3.85 -3.66 -10.36
C PRO A 66 -3.72 -4.31 -8.97
N TRP A 67 -3.80 -3.50 -7.91
CA TRP A 67 -3.78 -4.03 -6.54
C TRP A 67 -4.92 -5.02 -6.28
N SER A 68 -6.09 -4.77 -6.83
CA SER A 68 -7.26 -5.65 -6.72
C SER A 68 -7.01 -7.05 -7.30
N GLU A 69 -6.25 -7.16 -8.39
CA GLU A 69 -5.88 -8.46 -8.97
C GLU A 69 -4.96 -9.23 -8.03
N ILE A 70 -3.95 -8.56 -7.47
CA ILE A 70 -3.01 -9.15 -6.52
C ILE A 70 -3.74 -9.66 -5.27
N THR A 71 -4.63 -8.87 -4.72
CA THR A 71 -5.38 -9.27 -3.50
C THR A 71 -6.37 -10.40 -3.80
N ALA A 72 -6.98 -10.45 -4.97
CA ALA A 72 -7.81 -11.57 -5.40
C ALA A 72 -6.99 -12.86 -5.56
N GLU A 73 -5.79 -12.79 -6.13
CA GLU A 73 -4.86 -13.92 -6.20
C GLU A 73 -4.51 -14.43 -4.79
N VAL A 74 -4.10 -13.53 -3.88
CA VAL A 74 -3.77 -13.88 -2.49
C VAL A 74 -4.95 -14.56 -1.78
N THR A 75 -6.15 -14.03 -1.92
CA THR A 75 -7.36 -14.59 -1.31
C THR A 75 -7.66 -15.97 -1.85
N SER A 76 -7.60 -16.15 -3.17
CA SER A 76 -7.84 -17.43 -3.83
C SER A 76 -6.83 -18.49 -3.40
N TRP A 77 -5.56 -18.13 -3.28
CA TRP A 77 -4.51 -19.00 -2.80
C TRP A 77 -4.68 -19.38 -1.33
N SER A 78 -5.03 -18.42 -0.48
CA SER A 78 -5.29 -18.69 0.94
C SER A 78 -6.42 -19.68 1.12
N ALA A 79 -7.49 -19.57 0.34
CA ALA A 79 -8.61 -20.50 0.35
C ALA A 79 -8.23 -21.90 -0.16
N ALA A 80 -7.30 -22.00 -1.11
CA ALA A 80 -6.85 -23.26 -1.69
C ALA A 80 -5.65 -23.89 -0.97
N ALA A 81 -5.02 -23.19 -0.02
CA ALA A 81 -3.72 -23.56 0.58
C ALA A 81 -3.69 -24.99 1.14
N ALA A 82 -4.80 -25.46 1.73
CA ALA A 82 -4.89 -26.81 2.30
C ALA A 82 -4.86 -27.92 1.24
N SER A 83 -5.16 -27.62 -0.03
CA SER A 83 -5.22 -28.59 -1.14
C SER A 83 -4.04 -28.49 -2.10
N LEU A 84 -3.16 -27.51 -1.90
CA LEU A 84 -2.03 -27.27 -2.80
C LEU A 84 -0.75 -27.98 -2.36
N PRO A 85 0.10 -28.42 -3.31
CA PRO A 85 1.42 -28.96 -2.99
C PRO A 85 2.25 -27.95 -2.21
N SER A 86 3.08 -28.42 -1.26
CA SER A 86 3.98 -27.56 -0.48
C SER A 86 5.01 -26.78 -1.34
N SER A 87 5.22 -27.21 -2.58
CA SER A 87 6.08 -26.53 -3.56
C SER A 87 5.37 -25.40 -4.31
N ALA A 88 4.06 -25.30 -4.21
CA ALA A 88 3.30 -24.24 -4.86
C ALA A 88 3.58 -22.90 -4.18
N ARG A 89 3.94 -21.89 -4.96
CA ARG A 89 4.16 -20.52 -4.46
C ARG A 89 2.90 -19.69 -4.71
N PRO A 90 2.32 -19.12 -3.66
CA PRO A 90 0.96 -18.62 -3.75
C PRO A 90 0.79 -17.31 -4.49
N SER A 91 1.71 -16.42 -4.53
CA SER A 91 1.51 -15.11 -5.15
C SER A 91 2.79 -14.43 -5.57
N ASP A 92 2.64 -13.36 -6.34
CA ASP A 92 3.73 -12.45 -6.67
C ASP A 92 4.27 -11.70 -5.43
N ILE A 93 3.52 -11.70 -4.33
CA ILE A 93 3.93 -11.07 -3.06
C ILE A 93 4.23 -12.16 -2.02
N PRO A 94 5.43 -12.17 -1.41
CA PRO A 94 5.71 -13.07 -0.30
C PRO A 94 4.87 -12.68 0.92
N LEU A 95 4.19 -13.65 1.50
CA LEU A 95 3.31 -13.47 2.65
C LEU A 95 3.88 -14.13 3.90
N PRO A 96 3.61 -13.58 5.08
CA PRO A 96 2.93 -12.30 5.35
C PRO A 96 3.84 -11.09 5.11
N VAL A 97 3.25 -9.90 4.92
CA VAL A 97 3.99 -8.66 4.66
C VAL A 97 4.16 -7.87 5.97
N SER A 98 5.38 -7.42 6.27
CA SER A 98 5.67 -6.67 7.51
C SER A 98 5.39 -5.17 7.41
N LEU A 99 5.48 -4.59 6.22
CA LEU A 99 5.19 -3.17 5.99
C LEU A 99 4.50 -2.99 4.64
N ILE A 100 3.38 -2.29 4.63
CA ILE A 100 2.71 -1.86 3.40
C ILE A 100 2.50 -0.35 3.44
N ILE A 101 2.85 0.30 2.34
CA ILE A 101 2.54 1.72 2.11
C ILE A 101 1.54 1.78 0.95
N VAL A 102 0.40 2.43 1.16
CA VAL A 102 -0.63 2.63 0.14
C VAL A 102 -0.64 4.10 -0.26
N ASP A 103 -0.22 4.38 -1.49
CA ASP A 103 -0.18 5.73 -2.08
C ASP A 103 -0.99 5.74 -3.39
N LEU A 104 -2.29 5.60 -3.25
CA LEU A 104 -3.28 5.57 -4.33
C LEU A 104 -4.17 6.83 -4.27
N PRO A 105 -4.91 7.14 -5.34
CA PRO A 105 -5.92 8.19 -5.32
C PRO A 105 -6.94 7.99 -4.19
N ASP A 106 -7.49 9.08 -3.66
CA ASP A 106 -8.42 9.06 -2.53
C ASP A 106 -9.61 8.11 -2.72
N SER A 107 -10.10 7.99 -3.95
CA SER A 107 -11.23 7.10 -4.28
C SER A 107 -10.93 5.60 -4.13
N GLU A 108 -9.67 5.20 -4.31
CA GLU A 108 -9.24 3.80 -4.29
C GLU A 108 -8.58 3.41 -2.97
N ARG A 109 -8.04 4.40 -2.27
CA ARG A 109 -7.21 4.23 -1.08
C ARG A 109 -7.88 3.45 0.05
N PRO A 110 -9.16 3.68 0.41
CA PRO A 110 -9.81 2.96 1.51
C PRO A 110 -9.97 1.46 1.24
N ASP A 111 -10.34 1.08 0.03
CA ASP A 111 -10.50 -0.33 -0.34
C ASP A 111 -9.13 -1.02 -0.41
N ALA A 112 -8.11 -0.32 -0.93
CA ALA A 112 -6.74 -0.82 -0.95
C ALA A 112 -6.15 -0.94 0.47
N ALA A 113 -6.40 0.02 1.35
CA ALA A 113 -5.96 -0.03 2.74
C ALA A 113 -6.59 -1.21 3.49
N SER A 114 -7.88 -1.44 3.29
CA SER A 114 -8.58 -2.58 3.90
C SER A 114 -7.98 -3.92 3.48
N SER A 115 -7.80 -4.14 2.18
CA SER A 115 -7.23 -5.39 1.67
C SER A 115 -5.73 -5.54 1.98
N ALA A 116 -4.98 -4.44 2.06
CA ALA A 116 -3.60 -4.44 2.50
C ALA A 116 -3.47 -4.85 3.97
N PHE A 117 -4.37 -4.37 4.82
CA PHE A 117 -4.38 -4.73 6.24
C PHE A 117 -4.59 -6.24 6.46
N ASP A 118 -5.39 -6.89 5.62
CA ASP A 118 -5.69 -8.31 5.75
C ASP A 118 -4.47 -9.22 5.51
N ILE A 119 -3.49 -8.77 4.75
CA ILE A 119 -2.26 -9.52 4.42
C ILE A 119 -1.03 -9.13 5.26
N LEU A 120 -1.19 -8.19 6.19
CA LEU A 120 -0.12 -7.84 7.12
C LEU A 120 0.20 -9.00 8.08
N SER A 121 1.48 -9.12 8.40
CA SER A 121 1.94 -9.97 9.50
C SER A 121 1.39 -9.47 10.85
N PRO A 122 1.34 -10.33 11.88
CA PRO A 122 1.29 -9.85 13.25
C PRO A 122 2.41 -8.82 13.49
N ASP A 123 2.09 -7.74 14.18
CA ASP A 123 2.97 -6.57 14.38
C ASP A 123 3.38 -5.80 13.12
N GLY A 124 2.84 -6.16 11.96
CA GLY A 124 3.06 -5.44 10.71
C GLY A 124 2.44 -4.04 10.72
N LEU A 125 3.00 -3.17 9.88
CA LEU A 125 2.60 -1.78 9.75
C LEU A 125 1.94 -1.51 8.39
N LEU A 126 0.85 -0.78 8.41
CA LEU A 126 0.24 -0.17 7.24
C LEU A 126 0.34 1.35 7.35
N ILE A 127 0.88 1.98 6.33
CA ILE A 127 0.99 3.45 6.23
C ILE A 127 0.14 3.91 5.06
N VAL A 128 -0.78 4.84 5.34
CA VAL A 128 -1.74 5.33 4.34
C VAL A 128 -1.90 6.84 4.51
N PRO A 129 -1.75 7.65 3.47
CA PRO A 129 -2.18 9.04 3.52
C PRO A 129 -3.69 9.10 3.78
N GLU A 130 -4.12 9.94 4.70
CA GLU A 130 -5.53 10.15 4.96
C GLU A 130 -6.21 10.83 3.75
N PRO A 131 -7.38 10.36 3.30
CA PRO A 131 -8.08 11.05 2.23
C PRO A 131 -8.56 12.42 2.68
N GLU A 132 -8.62 13.38 1.76
CA GLU A 132 -9.11 14.72 2.03
C GLU A 132 -10.56 14.67 2.54
N VAL A 133 -10.86 15.49 3.56
CA VAL A 133 -12.21 15.64 4.08
C VAL A 133 -13.07 16.32 3.00
N PRO A 134 -14.13 15.67 2.51
CA PRO A 134 -15.01 16.28 1.54
C PRO A 134 -15.69 17.52 2.09
N THR A 135 -15.73 18.61 1.32
CA THR A 135 -16.38 19.87 1.70
C THR A 135 -17.63 20.09 0.87
N GLY A 136 -18.65 20.71 1.47
CA GLY A 136 -19.91 21.05 0.82
C GLY A 136 -21.00 19.97 0.93
N ASP A 137 -22.21 20.37 0.57
CA ASP A 137 -23.37 19.47 0.49
C ASP A 137 -23.41 18.84 -0.91
N VAL A 138 -23.13 17.56 -0.97
CA VAL A 138 -22.96 16.84 -2.24
C VAL A 138 -24.20 16.06 -2.65
N GLY A 139 -25.17 15.91 -1.73
CA GLY A 139 -26.36 15.08 -1.94
C GLY A 139 -26.05 13.59 -2.10
N PHE A 140 -27.08 12.79 -2.26
CA PHE A 140 -26.93 11.34 -2.51
C PHE A 140 -26.87 11.05 -4.01
N PRO A 141 -26.16 9.98 -4.44
CA PRO A 141 -26.23 9.52 -5.82
C PRO A 141 -27.67 9.20 -6.22
N GLU A 142 -28.08 9.61 -7.42
CA GLU A 142 -29.38 9.24 -7.96
C GLU A 142 -29.38 7.77 -8.35
N GLU A 143 -30.50 7.08 -8.08
CA GLU A 143 -30.65 5.66 -8.41
C GLU A 143 -30.47 5.43 -9.93
N GLY A 144 -29.56 4.51 -10.26
CA GLY A 144 -29.25 4.15 -11.66
C GLY A 144 -28.29 5.09 -12.38
N LYS A 145 -27.76 6.13 -11.71
CA LYS A 145 -26.69 6.99 -12.27
C LYS A 145 -25.37 6.75 -11.58
N GLU A 146 -24.28 6.92 -12.33
CA GLU A 146 -22.95 6.92 -11.72
C GLU A 146 -22.77 8.11 -10.76
N PRO A 147 -22.11 7.90 -9.62
CA PRO A 147 -21.79 8.98 -8.70
C PRO A 147 -20.94 10.06 -9.38
N THR A 148 -21.19 11.32 -9.07
CA THR A 148 -20.30 12.41 -9.46
C THR A 148 -18.95 12.29 -8.74
N GLU A 149 -17.93 13.00 -9.21
CA GLU A 149 -16.61 13.01 -8.56
C GLU A 149 -16.70 13.41 -7.08
N ALA A 150 -17.51 14.41 -6.76
CA ALA A 150 -17.71 14.84 -5.38
C ALA A 150 -18.40 13.76 -4.53
N GLN A 151 -19.39 13.07 -5.08
CA GLN A 151 -20.04 11.94 -4.39
C GLN A 151 -19.09 10.77 -4.22
N THR A 152 -18.24 10.49 -5.19
CA THR A 152 -17.20 9.46 -5.08
C THR A 152 -16.22 9.76 -3.94
N LYS A 153 -15.80 11.02 -3.78
CA LYS A 153 -14.96 11.44 -2.65
C LYS A 153 -15.66 11.22 -1.30
N VAL A 154 -16.94 11.57 -1.18
CA VAL A 154 -17.72 11.32 0.05
C VAL A 154 -17.85 9.83 0.34
N ILE A 155 -18.13 9.01 -0.67
CA ILE A 155 -18.22 7.56 -0.51
C ILE A 155 -16.88 6.99 -0.03
N ALA A 156 -15.77 7.38 -0.65
CA ALA A 156 -14.44 6.95 -0.28
C ALA A 156 -14.08 7.38 1.15
N PHE A 157 -14.36 8.63 1.52
CA PHE A 157 -14.13 9.12 2.87
C PHE A 157 -14.96 8.34 3.93
N ASN A 158 -16.21 8.04 3.65
CA ASN A 158 -17.04 7.22 4.54
C ASN A 158 -16.51 5.78 4.69
N LYS A 159 -16.00 5.18 3.61
CA LYS A 159 -15.32 3.89 3.66
C LYS A 159 -14.05 3.97 4.53
N TRP A 160 -13.27 5.04 4.38
CA TRP A 160 -12.08 5.29 5.19
C TRP A 160 -12.42 5.36 6.68
N ILE A 161 -13.41 6.18 7.06
CA ILE A 161 -13.86 6.27 8.45
C ILE A 161 -14.32 4.92 9.00
N SER A 162 -15.04 4.14 8.19
CA SER A 162 -15.50 2.80 8.57
C SER A 162 -14.33 1.83 8.76
N PHE A 163 -13.31 1.90 7.90
CA PHE A 163 -12.08 1.13 8.01
C PHE A 163 -11.32 1.49 9.29
N ILE A 164 -11.08 2.79 9.53
CA ILE A 164 -10.37 3.25 10.74
C ILE A 164 -11.11 2.84 12.02
N LYS A 165 -12.42 2.99 12.08
CA LYS A 165 -13.21 2.52 13.23
C LYS A 165 -13.01 1.03 13.49
N ARG A 166 -13.14 0.21 12.45
CA ARG A 166 -12.97 -1.24 12.54
C ARG A 166 -11.58 -1.64 13.07
N VAL A 167 -10.52 -1.06 12.52
CA VAL A 167 -9.16 -1.44 12.93
C VAL A 167 -8.80 -0.89 14.31
N SER A 168 -9.34 0.26 14.71
CA SER A 168 -9.09 0.87 16.01
C SER A 168 -9.64 0.07 17.19
N GLU A 169 -10.57 -0.86 16.96
CA GLU A 169 -11.15 -1.69 18.02
C GLU A 169 -10.13 -2.64 18.64
N ASN A 170 -9.20 -3.18 17.85
CA ASN A 170 -8.28 -4.21 18.30
C ASN A 170 -6.81 -3.96 17.91
N HIS A 171 -6.53 -2.87 17.21
CA HIS A 171 -5.21 -2.56 16.69
C HIS A 171 -4.81 -1.13 16.99
N SER A 172 -3.52 -0.82 16.89
CA SER A 172 -3.03 0.53 17.15
C SER A 172 -3.15 1.39 15.90
N VAL A 173 -3.78 2.55 16.04
CA VAL A 173 -3.88 3.56 14.97
C VAL A 173 -3.32 4.87 15.50
N SER A 174 -2.42 5.47 14.76
CA SER A 174 -1.82 6.77 15.02
C SER A 174 -1.89 7.64 13.79
N PHE A 175 -2.08 8.94 13.97
CA PHE A 175 -2.07 9.90 12.89
C PHE A 175 -0.85 10.82 13.04
N VAL A 176 -0.15 11.03 11.94
CA VAL A 176 1.05 11.88 11.87
C VAL A 176 0.78 13.01 10.90
N GLU A 177 0.74 14.22 11.41
CA GLU A 177 0.58 15.41 10.59
C GLU A 177 1.90 15.74 9.85
N LEU A 178 1.78 15.97 8.55
CA LEU A 178 2.86 16.41 7.68
C LEU A 178 2.43 17.69 6.95
N SER A 179 3.40 18.39 6.36
CA SER A 179 3.12 19.62 5.60
C SER A 179 2.18 19.44 4.39
N GLY A 180 1.99 18.21 3.91
CA GLY A 180 1.16 17.88 2.76
C GLY A 180 -0.10 17.07 3.08
N GLY A 181 -0.41 16.85 4.37
CA GLY A 181 -1.55 16.04 4.80
C GLY A 181 -1.23 15.16 5.99
N THR A 182 -2.15 14.29 6.36
CA THR A 182 -2.01 13.39 7.50
C THR A 182 -1.71 11.97 7.02
N LEU A 183 -0.79 11.28 7.68
CA LEU A 183 -0.56 9.85 7.50
C LEU A 183 -1.21 9.07 8.64
N ALA A 184 -2.01 8.07 8.30
CA ALA A 184 -2.41 7.05 9.23
C ALA A 184 -1.33 5.96 9.28
N VAL A 185 -0.87 5.64 10.48
CA VAL A 185 0.06 4.54 10.76
C VAL A 185 -0.68 3.52 11.60
N ILE A 186 -0.94 2.37 11.03
CA ILE A 186 -1.77 1.32 11.62
C ILE A 186 -0.89 0.11 11.89
N ARG A 187 -0.78 -0.29 13.16
CA ARG A 187 -0.07 -1.50 13.56
C ARG A 187 -1.07 -2.61 13.84
N ARG A 188 -0.90 -3.73 13.15
CA ARG A 188 -1.67 -4.94 13.42
C ARG A 188 -1.16 -5.59 14.71
N ILE A 189 -1.98 -5.62 15.74
CA ILE A 189 -1.68 -6.32 17.00
C ILE A 189 -2.09 -7.78 16.84
N ALA A 190 -1.25 -8.70 17.33
CA ALA A 190 -1.49 -10.15 17.30
C ALA A 190 -2.66 -10.56 18.18
#